data_80da40e241e7f64a60ee7bea34dd9761
#
_entry.id   80da40e241e7f64a60ee7bea34dd9761
#
_cell.length_a   1.000
_cell.length_b   1.000
_cell.length_c   1.000
_cell.angle_alpha   90.00
_cell.angle_beta   90.00
_cell.angle_gamma   90.00
#
_symmetry.space_group_name_H-M   'P 1'
#
loop_
_entity.id
_entity.type
_entity.pdbx_description
1 polymer ?
#
loop_
_entity_poly.entity_id
_entity_poly.type
_entity_poly.pdbx_seq_one_letter_code
_entity_poly.pdbx_strand_id
1 'polypeptide(L)'
;MRIALGTIPFGTTVDEATSFAILDRFVESGGKIIDTANNYPFWLEGATGDESETTIGRWLASRGNRDQVVISTKCGARPTVPGDRTLASAEGLSAKAIRSAAEGSLRRLGVDHIDVY
;
A
#
# COMPACT_ATOMS: atom_id res chain seq x y z
N MET A 1 -12.38 17.26 0.20
CA MET A 1 -11.76 16.93 -1.10
C MET A 1 -12.15 15.50 -1.46
N ARG A 2 -12.53 15.26 -2.72
CA ARG A 2 -12.92 13.91 -3.20
C ARG A 2 -11.86 13.33 -4.13
N ILE A 3 -10.60 13.37 -3.70
CA ILE A 3 -9.45 12.88 -4.45
C ILE A 3 -8.74 11.86 -3.57
N ALA A 4 -8.29 10.76 -4.16
CA ALA A 4 -7.41 9.79 -3.53
C ALA A 4 -5.97 10.00 -4.02
N LEU A 5 -5.01 9.88 -3.11
CA LEU A 5 -3.59 9.90 -3.44
C LEU A 5 -3.16 8.48 -3.81
N GLY A 6 -2.76 8.26 -5.06
CA GLY A 6 -2.14 7.00 -5.50
C GLY A 6 -0.69 6.91 -5.05
N THR A 7 -0.25 5.74 -4.61
CA THR A 7 1.05 5.54 -3.97
C THR A 7 1.92 4.46 -4.63
N ILE A 8 1.65 4.15 -5.89
CA ILE A 8 2.40 3.12 -6.65
C ILE A 8 3.93 3.23 -6.50
N PRO A 9 4.56 4.42 -6.65
CA PRO A 9 6.01 4.53 -6.63
C PRO A 9 6.64 4.67 -5.24
N PHE A 10 5.84 4.69 -4.17
CA PHE A 10 6.35 4.96 -2.82
C PHE A 10 7.25 3.82 -2.32
N GLY A 11 8.39 4.21 -1.75
CA GLY A 11 9.40 3.27 -1.28
C GLY A 11 10.26 2.66 -2.39
N THR A 12 10.12 3.12 -3.63
CA THR A 12 10.92 2.66 -4.78
C THR A 12 11.45 3.85 -5.57
N THR A 13 10.84 4.21 -6.72
CA THR A 13 11.26 5.36 -7.53
C THR A 13 11.00 6.70 -6.82
N VAL A 14 10.08 6.74 -5.88
CA VAL A 14 9.91 7.82 -4.91
C VAL A 14 10.39 7.29 -3.56
N ASP A 15 11.47 7.83 -3.04
CA ASP A 15 12.06 7.37 -1.77
C ASP A 15 11.14 7.65 -0.56
N GLU A 16 11.48 7.05 0.58
CA GLU A 16 10.67 7.16 1.79
C GLU A 16 10.51 8.61 2.27
N ALA A 17 11.57 9.40 2.25
CA ALA A 17 11.52 10.79 2.71
C ALA A 17 10.61 11.65 1.83
N THR A 18 10.71 11.49 0.52
CA THR A 18 9.85 12.18 -0.45
C THR A 18 8.41 11.69 -0.35
N SER A 19 8.20 10.38 -0.17
CA SER A 19 6.86 9.80 0.04
C SER A 19 6.19 10.40 1.29
N PHE A 20 6.93 10.54 2.39
CA PHE A 20 6.45 11.16 3.62
C PHE A 20 6.06 12.63 3.40
N ALA A 21 6.89 13.40 2.70
CA ALA A 21 6.60 14.80 2.39
C ALA A 21 5.33 14.95 1.53
N ILE A 22 5.13 14.05 0.56
CA ILE A 22 3.91 14.03 -0.28
C ILE A 22 2.68 13.71 0.57
N LEU A 23 2.75 12.68 1.44
CA LEU A 23 1.66 12.30 2.34
C LEU A 23 1.31 13.43 3.31
N ASP A 24 2.32 14.05 3.92
CA ASP A 24 2.11 15.20 4.82
C ASP A 24 1.40 16.33 4.08
N ARG A 25 1.91 16.72 2.91
CA ARG A 25 1.32 17.80 2.12
C ARG A 25 -0.10 17.50 1.65
N PHE A 26 -0.37 16.24 1.29
CA PHE A 26 -1.72 15.80 0.90
C PHE A 26 -2.72 15.96 2.04
N VAL A 27 -2.38 15.50 3.25
CA VAL A 27 -3.24 15.62 4.44
C VAL A 27 -3.39 17.07 4.86
N GLU A 28 -2.32 17.86 4.91
CA GLU A 28 -2.36 19.31 5.19
C GLU A 28 -3.30 20.07 4.24
N SER A 29 -3.40 19.62 3.00
CA SER A 29 -4.29 20.20 2.00
C SER A 29 -5.73 19.72 2.09
N GLY A 30 -6.08 18.94 3.13
CA GLY A 30 -7.42 18.39 3.37
C GLY A 30 -7.70 17.09 2.63
N GLY A 31 -6.69 16.45 2.05
CA GLY A 31 -6.79 15.11 1.48
C GLY A 31 -6.93 14.06 2.58
N LYS A 32 -7.70 12.98 2.31
CA LYS A 32 -7.95 11.94 3.31
C LYS A 32 -7.74 10.53 2.78
N ILE A 33 -7.97 10.29 1.49
CA ILE A 33 -7.96 8.93 0.93
C ILE A 33 -6.59 8.63 0.35
N ILE A 34 -5.94 7.59 0.88
CA ILE A 34 -4.65 7.09 0.41
C ILE A 34 -4.90 5.72 -0.23
N ASP A 35 -4.59 5.60 -1.53
CA ASP A 35 -4.82 4.38 -2.31
C ASP A 35 -3.50 3.66 -2.57
N THR A 36 -3.44 2.41 -2.14
CA THR A 36 -2.31 1.51 -2.30
C THR A 36 -2.77 0.12 -2.75
N ALA A 37 -1.90 -0.86 -2.75
CA ALA A 37 -2.19 -2.27 -2.98
C ALA A 37 -1.13 -3.16 -2.34
N ASN A 38 -1.46 -4.44 -2.16
CA ASN A 38 -0.56 -5.42 -1.59
C ASN A 38 0.61 -5.85 -2.49
N ASN A 39 0.70 -5.27 -3.69
CA ASN A 39 1.68 -5.64 -4.71
C ASN A 39 2.41 -4.45 -5.35
N TYR A 40 2.28 -3.26 -4.81
CA TYR A 40 2.90 -2.06 -5.40
C TYR A 40 4.35 -1.88 -4.97
N PRO A 41 5.27 -1.78 -5.92
CA PRO A 41 5.24 -2.08 -7.36
C PRO A 41 6.07 -3.34 -7.70
N PHE A 42 5.48 -4.52 -7.60
CA PHE A 42 6.17 -5.81 -7.78
C PHE A 42 6.88 -5.98 -9.15
N TRP A 43 6.46 -5.24 -10.15
CA TRP A 43 7.01 -5.32 -11.52
C TRP A 43 8.36 -4.61 -11.70
N LEU A 44 8.77 -3.80 -10.74
CA LEU A 44 10.08 -3.15 -10.80
C LEU A 44 11.19 -4.12 -10.39
N GLU A 45 12.35 -3.97 -11.03
CA GLU A 45 13.52 -4.75 -10.68
C GLU A 45 13.95 -4.50 -9.22
N GLY A 46 14.15 -5.57 -8.47
CA GLY A 46 14.52 -5.51 -7.06
C GLY A 46 13.36 -5.21 -6.09
N ALA A 47 12.16 -4.89 -6.58
CA ALA A 47 10.99 -4.67 -5.74
C ALA A 47 10.28 -6.00 -5.39
N THR A 48 9.69 -6.05 -4.22
CA THR A 48 8.95 -7.21 -3.71
C THR A 48 7.44 -7.07 -3.84
N GLY A 49 6.95 -5.83 -3.97
CA GLY A 49 5.53 -5.47 -3.90
C GLY A 49 5.07 -5.06 -2.50
N ASP A 50 5.95 -5.09 -1.51
CA ASP A 50 5.64 -4.67 -0.14
C ASP A 50 5.82 -3.17 0.09
N GLU A 51 6.55 -2.50 -0.79
CA GLU A 51 7.18 -1.21 -0.54
C GLU A 51 6.17 -0.10 -0.28
N SER A 52 5.10 -0.01 -1.07
CA SER A 52 4.11 1.05 -0.92
C SER A 52 3.36 0.96 0.41
N GLU A 53 2.80 -0.20 0.75
CA GLU A 53 2.10 -0.39 2.03
C GLU A 53 3.05 -0.22 3.23
N THR A 54 4.28 -0.71 3.15
CA THR A 54 5.28 -0.58 4.22
C THR A 54 5.67 0.88 4.44
N THR A 55 5.85 1.65 3.37
CA THR A 55 6.16 3.08 3.44
C THR A 55 5.03 3.87 4.10
N ILE A 56 3.78 3.59 3.69
CA ILE A 56 2.59 4.19 4.31
C ILE A 56 2.51 3.80 5.79
N GLY A 57 2.74 2.53 6.13
CA GLY A 57 2.72 2.04 7.50
C GLY A 57 3.72 2.77 8.41
N ARG A 58 4.94 2.98 7.94
CA ARG A 58 5.96 3.76 8.65
C ARG A 58 5.56 5.21 8.82
N TRP A 59 4.97 5.81 7.79
CA TRP A 59 4.45 7.18 7.88
C TRP A 59 3.34 7.30 8.92
N LEU A 60 2.35 6.39 8.89
CA LEU A 60 1.25 6.36 9.88
C LEU A 60 1.79 6.24 11.30
N ALA A 61 2.74 5.34 11.53
CA ALA A 61 3.37 5.16 12.85
C ALA A 61 4.12 6.41 13.29
N SER A 62 4.85 7.07 12.38
CA SER A 62 5.65 8.25 12.71
C SER A 62 4.80 9.49 12.96
N ARG A 63 3.61 9.60 12.37
CA ARG A 63 2.69 10.75 12.53
C ARG A 63 1.60 10.51 13.56
N GLY A 64 1.31 9.25 13.90
CA GLY A 64 0.22 8.90 14.81
C GLY A 64 -1.15 9.36 14.31
N ASN A 65 -1.39 9.33 13.01
CA ASN A 65 -2.53 9.96 12.35
C ASN A 65 -3.45 8.97 11.63
N ARG A 66 -3.43 7.68 12.00
CA ARG A 66 -4.26 6.64 11.35
C ARG A 66 -5.74 7.03 11.27
N ASP A 67 -6.28 7.64 12.32
CA ASP A 67 -7.69 8.02 12.39
C ASP A 67 -8.04 9.26 11.55
N GLN A 68 -7.06 9.93 10.98
CA GLN A 68 -7.27 11.12 10.14
C GLN A 68 -7.36 10.80 8.66
N VAL A 69 -7.05 9.57 8.27
CA VAL A 69 -6.99 9.12 6.87
C VAL A 69 -7.84 7.89 6.62
N VAL A 70 -8.23 7.72 5.38
CA VAL A 70 -8.92 6.55 4.85
C VAL A 70 -7.92 5.75 4.04
N ILE A 71 -7.66 4.52 4.43
CA ILE A 71 -6.75 3.62 3.71
C ILE A 71 -7.56 2.72 2.78
N SER A 72 -7.28 2.86 1.49
CA SER A 72 -7.79 1.97 0.44
C SER A 72 -6.64 1.08 -0.04
N THR A 73 -6.79 -0.23 0.07
CA THR A 73 -5.85 -1.18 -0.50
C THR A 73 -6.58 -2.31 -1.23
N LYS A 74 -5.86 -3.16 -1.91
CA LYS A 74 -6.43 -4.18 -2.80
C LYS A 74 -5.53 -5.40 -2.90
N CYS A 75 -6.11 -6.51 -3.38
CA CYS A 75 -5.43 -7.77 -3.59
C CYS A 75 -5.74 -8.38 -4.95
N GLY A 76 -5.20 -9.56 -5.20
CA GLY A 76 -5.50 -10.38 -6.37
C GLY A 76 -4.38 -10.49 -7.39
N ALA A 77 -3.54 -9.48 -7.50
CA ALA A 77 -2.48 -9.41 -8.51
C ALA A 77 -1.06 -9.65 -7.96
N ARG A 78 -0.92 -9.89 -6.66
CA ARG A 78 0.40 -10.18 -6.07
C ARG A 78 0.92 -11.52 -6.59
N PRO A 79 2.17 -11.59 -7.09
CA PRO A 79 2.75 -12.86 -7.51
C PRO A 79 2.96 -13.81 -6.32
N THR A 80 2.67 -15.09 -6.54
CA THR A 80 2.91 -16.16 -5.55
C THR A 80 4.27 -16.82 -5.74
N VAL A 81 4.93 -16.58 -6.88
CA VAL A 81 6.29 -17.04 -7.17
C VAL A 81 7.26 -15.88 -6.98
N PRO A 82 8.26 -16.01 -6.07
CA PRO A 82 9.24 -14.96 -5.87
C PRO A 82 9.98 -14.59 -7.16
N GLY A 83 10.09 -13.29 -7.43
CA GLY A 83 10.77 -12.77 -8.62
C GLY A 83 9.92 -12.77 -9.90
N ASP A 84 8.71 -13.30 -9.87
CA ASP A 84 7.77 -13.13 -10.98
C ASP A 84 7.33 -11.67 -11.06
N ARG A 85 7.62 -11.03 -12.19
CA ARG A 85 7.24 -9.64 -12.49
C ARG A 85 6.06 -9.55 -13.46
N THR A 86 5.36 -10.68 -13.65
CA THR A 86 4.19 -10.81 -14.50
C THR A 86 2.95 -11.13 -13.66
N LEU A 87 1.83 -11.32 -14.29
CA LEU A 87 0.61 -11.80 -13.62
C LEU A 87 0.44 -13.32 -13.71
N ALA A 88 1.46 -14.06 -14.19
CA ALA A 88 1.36 -15.51 -14.42
C ALA A 88 1.12 -16.28 -13.11
N SER A 89 1.69 -15.81 -11.99
CA SER A 89 1.50 -16.42 -10.67
C SER A 89 0.66 -15.57 -9.72
N ALA A 90 -0.25 -14.75 -10.24
CA ALA A 90 -1.10 -13.88 -9.42
C ALA A 90 -1.90 -14.71 -8.39
N GLU A 91 -2.00 -14.17 -7.16
CA GLU A 91 -2.67 -14.83 -6.02
C GLU A 91 -4.16 -15.13 -6.23
N GLY A 92 -4.81 -14.34 -7.11
CA GLY A 92 -6.23 -14.48 -7.39
C GLY A 92 -7.13 -13.98 -6.26
N LEU A 93 -8.43 -14.32 -6.36
CA LEU A 93 -9.49 -13.79 -5.51
C LEU A 93 -10.32 -14.90 -4.83
N SER A 94 -9.72 -16.04 -4.53
CA SER A 94 -10.38 -17.04 -3.68
C SER A 94 -10.55 -16.49 -2.25
N ALA A 95 -11.52 -17.00 -1.51
CA ALA A 95 -11.75 -16.58 -0.12
C ALA A 95 -10.48 -16.72 0.74
N LYS A 96 -9.69 -17.79 0.52
CA LYS A 96 -8.42 -18.00 1.19
C LYS A 96 -7.38 -16.94 0.80
N ALA A 97 -7.25 -16.64 -0.50
CA ALA A 97 -6.32 -15.64 -1.00
C ALA A 97 -6.66 -14.24 -0.46
N ILE A 98 -7.93 -13.85 -0.51
CA ILE A 98 -8.40 -12.55 0.00
C ILE A 98 -8.08 -12.40 1.49
N ARG A 99 -8.38 -13.40 2.32
CA ARG A 99 -8.08 -13.35 3.77
C ARG A 99 -6.59 -13.22 4.04
N SER A 100 -5.78 -14.07 3.41
CA SER A 100 -4.32 -14.03 3.57
C SER A 100 -3.73 -12.69 3.10
N ALA A 101 -4.23 -12.15 2.00
CA ALA A 101 -3.81 -10.86 1.47
C ALA A 101 -4.16 -9.71 2.41
N ALA A 102 -5.39 -9.69 2.95
CA ALA A 102 -5.82 -8.67 3.90
C ALA A 102 -4.97 -8.68 5.19
N GLU A 103 -4.69 -9.87 5.75
CA GLU A 103 -3.80 -10.01 6.90
C GLU A 103 -2.38 -9.50 6.59
N GLY A 104 -1.87 -9.77 5.39
CA GLY A 104 -0.59 -9.25 4.92
C GLY A 104 -0.57 -7.73 4.84
N SER A 105 -1.62 -7.13 4.28
CA SER A 105 -1.77 -5.68 4.20
C SER A 105 -1.84 -5.03 5.58
N LEU A 106 -2.62 -5.59 6.52
CA LEU A 106 -2.67 -5.10 7.90
C LEU A 106 -1.29 -5.09 8.57
N ARG A 107 -0.49 -6.14 8.35
CA ARG A 107 0.88 -6.22 8.90
C ARG A 107 1.80 -5.17 8.29
N ARG A 108 1.81 -5.01 6.95
CA ARG A 108 2.67 -4.02 6.27
C ARG A 108 2.30 -2.59 6.61
N LEU A 109 1.01 -2.30 6.67
CA LEU A 109 0.49 -0.99 7.07
C LEU A 109 0.62 -0.74 8.58
N GLY A 110 0.79 -1.78 9.40
CA GLY A 110 0.89 -1.66 10.85
C GLY A 110 -0.41 -1.15 11.49
N VAL A 111 -1.55 -1.54 10.95
CA VAL A 111 -2.88 -1.08 11.40
C VAL A 111 -3.78 -2.28 11.74
N ASP A 112 -4.84 -2.00 12.49
CA ASP A 112 -5.82 -3.01 12.92
C ASP A 112 -7.04 -3.10 11.99
N HIS A 113 -7.21 -2.15 11.09
CA HIS A 113 -8.30 -2.13 10.12
C HIS A 113 -7.90 -1.44 8.80
N ILE A 114 -8.59 -1.83 7.74
CA ILE A 114 -8.56 -1.23 6.41
C ILE A 114 -9.95 -0.63 6.16
N ASP A 115 -10.01 0.61 5.66
CA ASP A 115 -11.29 1.28 5.45
C ASP A 115 -11.97 0.85 4.15
N VAL A 116 -11.19 0.63 3.08
CA VAL A 116 -11.67 0.19 1.77
C VAL A 116 -10.79 -0.93 1.24
N TYR A 117 -11.42 -2.05 0.88
CA TYR A 117 -10.71 -3.23 0.38
C TYR A 117 -11.34 -3.77 -0.91
#